data_cb5860481fffc73f68f79f9e99f7a5ee
#
_entry.id   cb5860481fffc73f68f79f9e99f7a5ee
#
_cell.length_a   1.000
_cell.length_b   1.000
_cell.length_c   1.000
_cell.angle_alpha   90.00
_cell.angle_beta   90.00
_cell.angle_gamma   90.00
#
_symmetry.space_group_name_H-M   'P 1'
#
loop_
_entity.id
_entity.type
_entity.pdbx_description
1 polymer ?
#
loop_
_entity_poly.entity_id
_entity_poly.type
_entity_poly.pdbx_seq_one_letter_code
_entity_poly.pdbx_strand_id
1 'polypeptide(L)'
;PKPLNLTNHMYFNLNGKGDILSHHLTLSADRYLPTDAGLIPTGEIKSVAGTPFDFRTGKTVGSSLDLSDRDLGLAGGYDHCMLFAPADNAETDARVTLSGDAGSPVMRVYTDRPGVQLYTGNFLGDPDYPFRGGEAQVKHAALCLETEAAPDAVNQPALNRLCDTVLRPGEEYKSFTEYVFGK
;
A
#
# COMPACT_ATOMS: atom_id res chain seq x y z
N PRO A 1 -20.02 16.20 12.30
CA PRO A 1 -19.24 15.06 11.85
C PRO A 1 -18.51 15.39 10.57
N LYS A 2 -17.30 14.82 10.38
CA LYS A 2 -16.49 14.96 9.17
C LYS A 2 -15.90 13.62 8.79
N PRO A 3 -15.87 13.21 7.51
CA PRO A 3 -15.05 12.08 7.10
C PRO A 3 -13.57 12.44 7.27
N LEU A 4 -12.80 11.50 7.80
CA LEU A 4 -11.38 11.68 8.07
C LEU A 4 -10.65 10.35 7.91
N ASN A 5 -9.69 10.31 6.98
CA ASN A 5 -8.81 9.17 6.74
C ASN A 5 -7.43 9.71 6.36
N LEU A 6 -6.57 9.94 7.34
CA LEU A 6 -5.24 10.49 7.12
C LEU A 6 -4.25 9.37 6.83
N THR A 7 -3.39 9.59 5.86
CA THR A 7 -2.31 8.69 5.48
C THR A 7 -1.02 9.46 5.19
N ASN A 8 0.05 8.74 4.85
CA ASN A 8 1.32 9.28 4.43
C ASN A 8 1.66 8.74 3.03
N HIS A 9 1.94 9.62 2.08
CA HIS A 9 2.21 9.28 0.68
C HIS A 9 3.70 9.37 0.33
N MET A 10 4.58 8.86 1.19
CA MET A 10 6.01 8.77 0.90
C MET A 10 6.31 7.71 -0.15
N TYR A 11 7.25 8.05 -1.05
CA TYR A 11 7.78 7.15 -2.06
C TYR A 11 9.07 6.50 -1.58
N PHE A 12 9.13 5.16 -1.63
CA PHE A 12 10.27 4.37 -1.18
C PHE A 12 10.93 3.65 -2.35
N ASN A 13 12.27 3.74 -2.43
CA ASN A 13 13.14 2.87 -3.19
C ASN A 13 14.39 2.61 -2.36
N LEU A 14 14.48 1.43 -1.76
CA LEU A 14 15.55 1.09 -0.82
C LEU A 14 16.90 0.83 -1.51
N ASN A 15 16.91 0.69 -2.83
CA ASN A 15 18.14 0.61 -3.63
C ASN A 15 18.68 2.00 -4.00
N GLY A 16 17.85 3.06 -3.84
CA GLY A 16 18.20 4.45 -4.14
C GLY A 16 18.34 4.76 -5.63
N LYS A 17 18.03 3.83 -6.52
CA LYS A 17 18.10 3.97 -7.98
C LYS A 17 17.26 2.91 -8.69
N GLY A 18 17.00 3.11 -10.00
CA GLY A 18 16.27 2.17 -10.84
C GLY A 18 14.80 2.02 -10.43
N ASP A 19 14.23 0.87 -10.67
CA ASP A 19 12.87 0.54 -10.29
C ASP A 19 12.80 -0.31 -9.00
N ILE A 20 11.58 -0.55 -8.52
CA ILE A 20 11.33 -1.30 -7.27
C ILE A 20 10.86 -2.75 -7.55
N LEU A 21 10.92 -3.22 -8.76
CA LEU A 21 10.35 -4.54 -9.10
C LEU A 21 11.13 -5.71 -8.48
N SER A 22 12.43 -5.52 -8.22
CA SER A 22 13.27 -6.47 -7.49
C SER A 22 13.09 -6.42 -5.95
N HIS A 23 12.45 -5.37 -5.42
CA HIS A 23 12.24 -5.27 -3.97
C HIS A 23 11.38 -6.43 -3.47
N HIS A 24 11.79 -7.03 -2.36
CA HIS A 24 11.05 -8.10 -1.70
C HIS A 24 10.07 -7.50 -0.69
N LEU A 25 8.79 -7.81 -0.88
CA LEU A 25 7.69 -7.30 -0.07
C LEU A 25 6.97 -8.43 0.65
N THR A 26 6.74 -8.25 1.95
CA THR A 26 5.84 -9.09 2.75
C THR A 26 4.74 -8.21 3.32
N LEU A 27 3.48 -8.61 3.16
CA LEU A 27 2.31 -7.93 3.72
C LEU A 27 1.51 -8.90 4.59
N SER A 28 1.23 -8.52 5.82
CA SER A 28 0.30 -9.24 6.70
C SER A 28 -1.16 -8.90 6.33
N ALA A 29 -1.50 -9.07 5.04
CA ALA A 29 -2.82 -8.80 4.50
C ALA A 29 -3.42 -10.06 3.89
N ASP A 30 -4.68 -10.36 4.21
CA ASP A 30 -5.42 -11.53 3.72
C ASP A 30 -6.49 -11.17 2.68
N ARG A 31 -6.77 -9.87 2.51
CA ARG A 31 -7.78 -9.35 1.58
C ARG A 31 -7.28 -8.09 0.90
N TYR A 32 -7.93 -7.74 -0.20
CA TYR A 32 -7.72 -6.47 -0.90
C TYR A 32 -9.03 -5.92 -1.43
N LEU A 33 -9.04 -4.65 -1.78
CA LEU A 33 -10.18 -3.96 -2.37
C LEU A 33 -9.97 -3.82 -3.88
N PRO A 34 -10.79 -4.51 -4.73
CA PRO A 34 -10.76 -4.28 -6.16
C PRO A 34 -11.34 -2.90 -6.49
N THR A 35 -10.86 -2.32 -7.58
CA THR A 35 -11.28 -1.01 -8.04
C THR A 35 -12.07 -1.07 -9.34
N ASP A 36 -12.83 -0.03 -9.62
CA ASP A 36 -13.45 0.23 -10.92
C ASP A 36 -12.47 0.91 -11.90
N ALA A 37 -12.94 1.30 -13.08
CA ALA A 37 -12.13 1.98 -14.09
C ALA A 37 -11.67 3.38 -13.67
N GLY A 38 -12.25 3.97 -12.64
CA GLY A 38 -11.85 5.22 -12.03
C GLY A 38 -10.87 5.03 -10.87
N LEU A 39 -10.43 3.80 -10.62
CA LEU A 39 -9.57 3.40 -9.50
C LEU A 39 -10.21 3.63 -8.12
N ILE A 40 -11.54 3.68 -8.06
CA ILE A 40 -12.30 3.77 -6.82
C ILE A 40 -12.69 2.37 -6.36
N PRO A 41 -12.57 2.03 -5.05
CA PRO A 41 -13.01 0.74 -4.53
C PRO A 41 -14.47 0.43 -4.88
N THR A 42 -14.73 -0.78 -5.39
CA THR A 42 -16.08 -1.20 -5.78
C THR A 42 -17.01 -1.52 -4.60
N GLY A 43 -16.46 -1.58 -3.38
CA GLY A 43 -17.15 -2.08 -2.18
C GLY A 43 -17.03 -3.59 -1.99
N GLU A 44 -16.49 -4.32 -2.97
CA GLU A 44 -16.15 -5.73 -2.85
C GLU A 44 -14.87 -5.91 -2.01
N ILE A 45 -14.78 -7.02 -1.28
CA ILE A 45 -13.60 -7.41 -0.51
C ILE A 45 -13.19 -8.79 -0.99
N LYS A 46 -12.02 -8.90 -1.60
CA LYS A 46 -11.49 -10.15 -2.16
C LYS A 46 -10.37 -10.74 -1.30
N SER A 47 -10.31 -12.07 -1.23
CA SER A 47 -9.15 -12.77 -0.66
C SER A 47 -7.93 -12.58 -1.56
N VAL A 48 -6.75 -12.43 -0.95
CA VAL A 48 -5.47 -12.42 -1.70
C VAL A 48 -5.04 -13.82 -2.13
N ALA A 49 -5.55 -14.86 -1.51
CA ALA A 49 -5.09 -16.24 -1.73
C ALA A 49 -5.24 -16.66 -3.20
N GLY A 50 -4.13 -17.10 -3.82
CA GLY A 50 -4.09 -17.54 -5.21
C GLY A 50 -4.17 -16.39 -6.23
N THR A 51 -3.98 -15.14 -5.81
CA THR A 51 -3.99 -13.95 -6.68
C THR A 51 -2.60 -13.29 -6.73
N PRO A 52 -2.37 -12.37 -7.68
CA PRO A 52 -1.16 -11.55 -7.70
C PRO A 52 -0.94 -10.74 -6.41
N PHE A 53 -2.00 -10.45 -5.65
CA PHE A 53 -1.97 -9.67 -4.42
C PHE A 53 -1.50 -10.44 -3.17
N ASP A 54 -1.19 -11.73 -3.29
CA ASP A 54 -0.72 -12.55 -2.16
C ASP A 54 0.77 -12.31 -1.86
N PHE A 55 1.04 -11.44 -0.89
CA PHE A 55 2.36 -11.12 -0.38
C PHE A 55 2.62 -11.70 1.02
N ARG A 56 1.76 -12.58 1.54
CA ARG A 56 1.84 -13.08 2.92
C ARG A 56 3.12 -13.85 3.23
N THR A 57 3.65 -14.59 2.26
CA THR A 57 4.90 -15.37 2.41
C THR A 57 6.13 -14.62 1.90
N GLY A 58 5.95 -13.38 1.43
CA GLY A 58 6.99 -12.57 0.83
C GLY A 58 7.34 -12.99 -0.61
N LYS A 59 7.47 -12.00 -1.48
CA LYS A 59 7.92 -12.18 -2.88
C LYS A 59 8.41 -10.84 -3.43
N THR A 60 9.11 -10.87 -4.58
CA THR A 60 9.47 -9.63 -5.27
C THR A 60 8.22 -8.96 -5.85
N VAL A 61 8.20 -7.63 -5.80
CA VAL A 61 7.07 -6.81 -6.29
C VAL A 61 6.73 -7.14 -7.75
N GLY A 62 7.75 -7.31 -8.59
CA GLY A 62 7.57 -7.59 -10.01
C GLY A 62 7.16 -9.03 -10.34
N SER A 63 7.34 -9.99 -9.43
CA SER A 63 7.15 -11.43 -9.74
C SER A 63 5.73 -11.83 -10.11
N SER A 64 4.74 -11.05 -9.70
CA SER A 64 3.33 -11.29 -9.99
C SER A 64 2.63 -10.07 -10.61
N LEU A 65 3.41 -9.12 -11.15
CA LEU A 65 2.89 -7.92 -11.79
C LEU A 65 2.49 -8.25 -13.24
N ASP A 66 1.38 -8.97 -13.38
CA ASP A 66 0.81 -9.36 -14.66
C ASP A 66 -0.37 -8.44 -15.03
N LEU A 67 -0.16 -7.55 -15.98
CA LEU A 67 -1.18 -6.60 -16.43
C LEU A 67 -2.32 -7.24 -17.23
N SER A 68 -2.28 -8.55 -17.50
CA SER A 68 -3.43 -9.30 -18.00
C SER A 68 -4.44 -9.62 -16.88
N ASP A 69 -4.03 -9.59 -15.61
CA ASP A 69 -4.95 -9.57 -14.49
C ASP A 69 -5.80 -8.28 -14.55
N ARG A 70 -7.11 -8.43 -14.36
CA ARG A 70 -8.06 -7.32 -14.52
C ARG A 70 -7.74 -6.14 -13.58
N ASP A 71 -7.52 -6.45 -12.31
CA ASP A 71 -7.38 -5.41 -11.30
C ASP A 71 -6.02 -4.71 -11.44
N LEU A 72 -4.94 -5.45 -11.71
CA LEU A 72 -3.63 -4.88 -12.03
C LEU A 72 -3.62 -4.11 -13.34
N GLY A 73 -4.31 -4.61 -14.37
CA GLY A 73 -4.38 -3.97 -15.68
C GLY A 73 -5.05 -2.62 -15.65
N LEU A 74 -6.13 -2.44 -14.87
CA LEU A 74 -6.82 -1.16 -14.70
C LEU A 74 -5.89 -0.08 -14.13
N ALA A 75 -5.09 -0.43 -13.13
CA ALA A 75 -4.19 0.50 -12.45
C ALA A 75 -2.80 0.61 -13.09
N GLY A 76 -2.48 -0.25 -14.08
CA GLY A 76 -1.15 -0.33 -14.67
C GLY A 76 -0.08 -0.89 -13.72
N GLY A 77 -0.49 -1.58 -12.67
CA GLY A 77 0.30 -2.15 -11.58
C GLY A 77 -0.50 -2.24 -10.28
N TYR A 78 0.18 -2.37 -9.14
CA TYR A 78 -0.53 -2.27 -7.85
C TYR A 78 -0.91 -0.82 -7.56
N ASP A 79 -2.16 -0.62 -7.21
CA ASP A 79 -2.73 0.63 -6.68
C ASP A 79 -4.01 0.28 -5.92
N HIS A 80 -3.84 -0.52 -4.85
CA HIS A 80 -4.96 -1.17 -4.18
C HIS A 80 -4.79 -1.13 -2.67
N CYS A 81 -5.88 -0.92 -1.96
CA CYS A 81 -5.90 -1.05 -0.51
C CYS A 81 -5.88 -2.53 -0.11
N MET A 82 -4.81 -2.92 0.58
CA MET A 82 -4.60 -4.24 1.16
C MET A 82 -5.10 -4.21 2.59
N LEU A 83 -6.04 -5.08 2.95
CA LEU A 83 -6.60 -5.15 4.29
C LEU A 83 -5.79 -6.15 5.13
N PHE A 84 -5.28 -5.68 6.25
CA PHE A 84 -4.48 -6.50 7.14
C PHE A 84 -5.31 -7.59 7.81
N ALA A 85 -4.68 -8.75 8.00
CA ALA A 85 -5.17 -9.77 8.91
C ALA A 85 -5.14 -9.23 10.36
N PRO A 86 -5.97 -9.74 11.28
CA PRO A 86 -5.87 -9.38 12.70
C PRO A 86 -4.44 -9.55 13.23
N ALA A 87 -4.01 -8.67 14.10
CA ALA A 87 -2.73 -8.74 14.81
C ALA A 87 -2.99 -8.67 16.31
N ASP A 88 -2.12 -9.34 17.07
CA ASP A 88 -2.22 -9.31 18.54
C ASP A 88 -1.76 -7.97 19.10
N ASN A 89 -0.75 -7.37 18.47
CA ASN A 89 -0.22 -6.06 18.88
C ASN A 89 0.28 -5.25 17.69
N ALA A 90 -0.38 -4.13 17.41
CA ALA A 90 -0.05 -3.24 16.30
C ALA A 90 1.33 -2.56 16.44
N GLU A 91 1.83 -2.41 17.67
CA GLU A 91 3.12 -1.74 17.95
C GLU A 91 4.32 -2.70 17.80
N THR A 92 4.10 -4.00 17.90
CA THR A 92 5.19 -5.01 17.86
C THR A 92 5.13 -5.91 16.64
N ASP A 93 3.95 -6.03 16.02
CA ASP A 93 3.73 -6.91 14.87
C ASP A 93 3.86 -6.12 13.57
N ALA A 94 5.01 -6.25 12.90
CA ALA A 94 5.22 -5.58 11.61
C ALA A 94 4.16 -6.01 10.59
N ARG A 95 3.42 -5.05 10.08
CA ARG A 95 2.36 -5.26 9.08
C ARG A 95 2.93 -5.37 7.66
N VAL A 96 4.06 -4.69 7.44
CA VAL A 96 4.77 -4.66 6.17
C VAL A 96 6.25 -4.84 6.44
N THR A 97 6.92 -5.64 5.61
CA THR A 97 8.38 -5.67 5.52
C THR A 97 8.78 -5.49 4.07
N LEU A 98 9.63 -4.53 3.81
CA LEU A 98 10.18 -4.23 2.48
C LEU A 98 11.71 -4.26 2.56
N SER A 99 12.36 -4.95 1.62
CA SER A 99 13.81 -4.93 1.43
C SER A 99 14.14 -4.73 -0.05
N GLY A 100 15.24 -4.05 -0.31
CA GLY A 100 15.82 -3.98 -1.65
C GLY A 100 16.83 -5.11 -1.89
N ASP A 101 17.81 -4.86 -2.77
CA ASP A 101 18.88 -5.79 -3.10
C ASP A 101 19.84 -5.98 -1.90
N ALA A 102 20.77 -6.94 -2.01
CA ALA A 102 21.72 -7.23 -0.96
C ALA A 102 22.53 -5.96 -0.54
N GLY A 103 22.48 -5.66 0.75
CA GLY A 103 23.13 -4.49 1.34
C GLY A 103 22.26 -3.24 1.48
N SER A 104 21.05 -3.23 0.90
CA SER A 104 20.08 -2.16 1.15
C SER A 104 19.45 -2.30 2.55
N PRO A 105 18.90 -1.23 3.12
CA PRO A 105 18.18 -1.32 4.39
C PRO A 105 16.92 -2.18 4.25
N VAL A 106 16.45 -2.72 5.37
CA VAL A 106 15.13 -3.32 5.50
C VAL A 106 14.22 -2.31 6.18
N MET A 107 13.03 -2.09 5.63
CA MET A 107 12.00 -1.25 6.24
C MET A 107 10.88 -2.13 6.79
N ARG A 108 10.46 -1.85 8.03
CA ARG A 108 9.29 -2.45 8.66
C ARG A 108 8.28 -1.37 8.99
N VAL A 109 7.01 -1.67 8.78
CA VAL A 109 5.91 -0.76 9.08
C VAL A 109 5.03 -1.36 10.17
N TYR A 110 4.82 -0.59 11.21
CA TYR A 110 3.92 -0.87 12.33
C TYR A 110 2.78 0.13 12.29
N THR A 111 1.54 -0.33 12.47
CA THR A 111 0.39 0.57 12.38
C THR A 111 -0.86 -0.02 13.04
N ASP A 112 -1.67 0.85 13.61
CA ASP A 112 -3.03 0.54 14.09
C ASP A 112 -4.09 0.65 12.98
N ARG A 113 -3.67 1.04 11.76
CA ARG A 113 -4.62 1.14 10.64
C ARG A 113 -5.03 -0.23 10.13
N PRO A 114 -6.28 -0.39 9.64
CA PRO A 114 -6.81 -1.68 9.17
C PRO A 114 -6.23 -2.10 7.82
N GLY A 115 -5.56 -1.23 7.09
CA GLY A 115 -5.02 -1.52 5.76
C GLY A 115 -3.89 -0.61 5.34
N VAL A 116 -3.39 -0.89 4.15
CA VAL A 116 -2.35 -0.11 3.48
C VAL A 116 -2.63 -0.05 1.98
N GLN A 117 -2.61 1.14 1.40
CA GLN A 117 -2.56 1.29 -0.05
C GLN A 117 -1.16 0.91 -0.52
N LEU A 118 -1.08 -0.13 -1.34
CA LEU A 118 0.12 -0.50 -2.07
C LEU A 118 0.06 0.14 -3.45
N TYR A 119 0.89 1.15 -3.68
CA TYR A 119 1.03 1.82 -4.98
C TYR A 119 2.44 1.64 -5.52
N THR A 120 2.59 1.12 -6.72
CA THR A 120 3.90 0.78 -7.31
C THR A 120 4.43 1.81 -8.30
N GLY A 121 4.07 3.08 -8.14
CA GLY A 121 4.58 4.16 -8.98
C GLY A 121 4.20 4.01 -10.46
N ASN A 122 2.98 3.56 -10.73
CA ASN A 122 2.49 3.20 -12.07
C ASN A 122 2.46 4.40 -13.03
N PHE A 123 2.30 5.60 -12.49
CA PHE A 123 2.22 6.87 -13.22
C PHE A 123 3.51 7.70 -13.12
N LEU A 124 4.55 7.20 -12.47
CA LEU A 124 5.89 7.79 -12.54
C LEU A 124 6.47 7.59 -13.95
N GLY A 125 7.39 8.47 -14.34
CA GLY A 125 8.08 8.39 -15.64
C GLY A 125 7.94 9.65 -16.48
N ASP A 126 7.46 10.75 -15.89
CA ASP A 126 7.41 12.03 -16.57
C ASP A 126 8.82 12.65 -16.65
N PRO A 127 9.38 12.82 -17.87
CA PRO A 127 10.73 13.37 -18.04
C PRO A 127 10.85 14.83 -17.63
N ASP A 128 9.75 15.58 -17.56
CA ASP A 128 9.72 16.98 -17.17
C ASP A 128 9.81 17.18 -15.64
N TYR A 129 9.63 16.10 -14.87
CA TYR A 129 9.69 16.12 -13.41
C TYR A 129 10.73 15.13 -12.85
N PRO A 130 12.05 15.38 -13.05
CA PRO A 130 13.08 14.49 -12.53
C PRO A 130 13.06 14.45 -10.99
N PHE A 131 13.60 13.38 -10.42
CA PHE A 131 13.86 13.31 -8.98
C PHE A 131 14.91 14.34 -8.54
N ARG A 132 14.98 14.55 -7.22
CA ARG A 132 16.03 15.39 -6.63
C ARG A 132 17.40 14.88 -7.05
N GLY A 133 18.22 15.79 -7.59
CA GLY A 133 19.53 15.44 -8.15
C GLY A 133 19.54 15.27 -9.67
N GLY A 134 18.39 15.41 -10.35
CA GLY A 134 18.30 15.36 -11.80
C GLY A 134 18.17 13.94 -12.37
N GLU A 135 17.99 12.93 -11.53
CA GLU A 135 17.74 11.56 -11.99
C GLU A 135 16.36 11.45 -12.64
N ALA A 136 16.30 10.78 -13.80
CA ALA A 136 15.05 10.59 -14.53
C ALA A 136 14.07 9.73 -13.70
N GLN A 137 12.82 10.17 -13.66
CA GLN A 137 11.74 9.31 -13.20
C GLN A 137 11.52 8.20 -14.23
N VAL A 138 11.52 6.95 -13.79
CA VAL A 138 11.09 5.82 -14.60
C VAL A 138 9.83 5.22 -13.98
N LYS A 139 9.01 4.58 -14.79
CA LYS A 139 7.86 3.82 -14.29
C LYS A 139 8.34 2.83 -13.22
N HIS A 140 7.60 2.72 -12.13
CA HIS A 140 7.98 1.89 -10.97
C HIS A 140 9.29 2.30 -10.28
N ALA A 141 9.73 3.55 -10.40
CA ALA A 141 10.94 4.03 -9.74
C ALA A 141 10.85 4.02 -8.20
N ALA A 142 9.64 4.03 -7.66
CA ALA A 142 9.39 3.94 -6.22
C ALA A 142 8.01 3.34 -5.96
N LEU A 143 7.76 2.92 -4.72
CA LEU A 143 6.46 2.48 -4.25
C LEU A 143 6.01 3.27 -3.01
N CYS A 144 4.69 3.34 -2.80
CA CYS A 144 4.09 3.91 -1.60
C CYS A 144 3.44 2.81 -0.75
N LEU A 145 3.49 3.00 0.56
CA LEU A 145 2.84 2.16 1.57
C LEU A 145 2.05 3.10 2.48
N GLU A 146 0.81 3.35 2.11
CA GLU A 146 -0.05 4.37 2.71
C GLU A 146 -1.00 3.70 3.70
N THR A 147 -0.62 3.68 4.97
CA THR A 147 -1.44 3.06 6.01
C THR A 147 -2.69 3.89 6.28
N GLU A 148 -3.86 3.26 6.20
CA GLU A 148 -5.14 3.96 6.21
C GLU A 148 -6.32 3.05 6.56
N ALA A 149 -7.50 3.65 6.73
CA ALA A 149 -8.77 2.97 6.64
C ALA A 149 -9.11 2.69 5.15
N ALA A 150 -10.10 1.83 4.89
CA ALA A 150 -10.53 1.57 3.53
C ALA A 150 -10.91 2.87 2.80
N PRO A 151 -10.30 3.16 1.63
CA PRO A 151 -10.70 4.31 0.82
C PRO A 151 -12.17 4.24 0.44
N ASP A 152 -12.83 5.39 0.31
CA ASP A 152 -14.26 5.53 0.00
C ASP A 152 -15.23 4.87 1.01
N ALA A 153 -14.75 4.46 2.20
CA ALA A 153 -15.58 3.78 3.20
C ALA A 153 -16.83 4.59 3.58
N VAL A 154 -16.76 5.90 3.57
CA VAL A 154 -17.90 6.78 3.92
C VAL A 154 -19.09 6.59 2.98
N ASN A 155 -18.85 6.19 1.72
CA ASN A 155 -19.88 5.94 0.71
C ASN A 155 -20.19 4.43 0.55
N GLN A 156 -19.40 3.54 1.14
CA GLN A 156 -19.47 2.09 0.97
C GLN A 156 -19.81 1.40 2.29
N PRO A 157 -21.08 1.04 2.55
CA PRO A 157 -21.49 0.46 3.84
C PRO A 157 -20.71 -0.80 4.25
N ALA A 158 -20.27 -1.62 3.27
CA ALA A 158 -19.48 -2.81 3.54
C ALA A 158 -18.08 -2.44 4.07
N LEU A 159 -17.45 -1.42 3.50
CA LEU A 159 -16.12 -0.93 3.90
C LEU A 159 -16.19 -0.13 5.21
N ASN A 160 -17.24 0.66 5.40
CA ASN A 160 -17.43 1.44 6.63
C ASN A 160 -17.58 0.57 7.88
N ARG A 161 -18.03 -0.67 7.73
CA ARG A 161 -18.10 -1.64 8.85
C ARG A 161 -16.71 -2.12 9.30
N LEU A 162 -15.70 -2.01 8.45
CA LEU A 162 -14.32 -2.39 8.79
C LEU A 162 -13.65 -1.31 9.65
N CYS A 163 -13.93 -0.04 9.35
CA CYS A 163 -13.39 1.10 10.07
C CYS A 163 -14.27 2.33 9.82
N ASP A 164 -14.94 2.84 10.86
CA ASP A 164 -15.70 4.09 10.76
C ASP A 164 -14.73 5.26 10.51
N THR A 165 -14.89 5.91 9.37
CA THR A 165 -14.08 7.05 8.95
C THR A 165 -14.72 8.40 9.28
N VAL A 166 -15.83 8.42 10.03
CA VAL A 166 -16.56 9.65 10.39
C VAL A 166 -16.21 10.07 11.81
N LEU A 167 -15.45 11.16 11.94
CA LEU A 167 -15.18 11.80 13.22
C LEU A 167 -16.39 12.66 13.64
N ARG A 168 -16.95 12.41 14.83
CA ARG A 168 -18.11 13.11 15.37
C ARG A 168 -17.68 14.22 16.34
N PRO A 169 -18.55 15.23 16.59
CA PRO A 169 -18.25 16.26 17.58
C PRO A 169 -17.93 15.65 18.96
N GLY A 170 -16.80 16.09 19.54
CA GLY A 170 -16.30 15.59 20.83
C GLY A 170 -15.42 14.35 20.74
N GLU A 171 -15.31 13.71 19.59
CA GLU A 171 -14.37 12.61 19.36
C GLU A 171 -12.98 13.13 19.03
N GLU A 172 -11.94 12.37 19.37
CA GLU A 172 -10.56 12.61 19.02
C GLU A 172 -10.09 11.58 18.00
N TYR A 173 -9.50 12.02 16.87
CA TYR A 173 -8.85 11.14 15.92
C TYR A 173 -7.44 10.83 16.40
N LYS A 174 -7.15 9.54 16.51
CA LYS A 174 -5.80 9.03 16.79
C LYS A 174 -5.44 7.96 15.77
N SER A 175 -4.21 8.02 15.30
CA SER A 175 -3.64 6.98 14.45
C SER A 175 -2.16 6.85 14.73
N PHE A 176 -1.66 5.63 14.58
CA PHE A 176 -0.26 5.30 14.75
C PHE A 176 0.26 4.64 13.47
N THR A 177 1.41 5.12 13.00
CA THR A 177 2.21 4.46 11.96
C THR A 177 3.68 4.78 12.18
N GLU A 178 4.49 3.75 12.21
CA GLU A 178 5.93 3.85 12.37
C GLU A 178 6.64 3.11 11.23
N TYR A 179 7.63 3.78 10.62
CA TYR A 179 8.53 3.20 9.63
C TYR A 179 9.90 3.02 10.26
N VAL A 180 10.30 1.76 10.47
CA VAL A 180 11.59 1.41 11.10
C VAL A 180 12.53 0.89 10.05
N PHE A 181 13.68 1.57 9.90
CA PHE A 181 14.75 1.17 9.00
C PHE A 181 15.87 0.48 9.77
N GLY A 182 16.35 -0.66 9.25
CA GLY A 182 17.43 -1.44 9.84
C GLY A 182 18.23 -2.20 8.78
N LYS A 183 19.19 -2.99 9.23
CA LYS A 183 19.94 -3.94 8.40
C LYS A 183 19.36 -5.33 8.52
#